data_27ed19b0e94bbc9cfdf7e362ce7d11a1
#
_entry.id   27ed19b0e94bbc9cfdf7e362ce7d11a1
#
_cell.length_a   1.000
_cell.length_b   1.000
_cell.length_c   1.000
_cell.angle_alpha   90.00
_cell.angle_beta   90.00
_cell.angle_gamma   90.00
#
_symmetry.space_group_name_H-M   'P 1'
#
loop_
_entity.id
_entity.type
_entity.pdbx_description
1 polymer ?
#
loop_
_entity_poly.entity_id
_entity_poly.type
_entity_poly.pdbx_seq_one_letter_code
_entity_poly.pdbx_strand_id
1 'polypeptide(L)'
;MKPIRWGVVGAGGIAHRRTLPVMGQVRNGSLSVVMDVRDPEKLGKLYGVEWTDSLTAAVSRDDVDAVYVASPVHMHAEHVIAAAKAGKHVLCEKPLARTVSEAQTMVEACVESGVLLREAYMLRHHGAHQVMRQSITQGTIGKVIFAQVHWAFQYPKAEGSWRQVPGLGGGGSLADVGCHSFDILEMLVGPIARLAAVTGTLVQDYPVDDIASVLLEFEGGAQGTVTTSFCVSDQIMPPSISIYGSGGALLAVNTLTQLTDGDVTLVSEPGGARREVRYTEQNMYVRQLEAFADAVASGERATPDKAAGLLRVMRMLEGAYISARDGVFITI
;
A
#
# COMPACT_ATOMS: atom_id res chain seq x y z
N MET A 1 -23.86 -6.53 -12.46
CA MET A 1 -23.78 -6.58 -10.98
C MET A 1 -24.19 -5.23 -10.43
N LYS A 2 -24.79 -5.17 -9.24
CA LYS A 2 -25.13 -3.89 -8.60
C LYS A 2 -23.84 -3.17 -8.21
N PRO A 3 -23.66 -1.88 -8.55
CA PRO A 3 -22.49 -1.12 -8.12
C PRO A 3 -22.36 -1.07 -6.60
N ILE A 4 -21.13 -1.10 -6.09
CA ILE A 4 -20.81 -0.93 -4.66
C ILE A 4 -21.03 0.52 -4.27
N ARG A 5 -21.74 0.74 -3.17
CA ARG A 5 -21.95 2.08 -2.59
C ARG A 5 -20.90 2.31 -1.51
N TRP A 6 -20.05 3.32 -1.74
CA TRP A 6 -18.90 3.61 -0.91
C TRP A 6 -19.20 4.66 0.16
N GLY A 7 -18.80 4.39 1.40
CA GLY A 7 -18.52 5.40 2.39
C GLY A 7 -17.01 5.66 2.46
N VAL A 8 -16.59 6.91 2.64
CA VAL A 8 -15.17 7.27 2.81
C VAL A 8 -14.97 7.85 4.20
N VAL A 9 -14.12 7.21 5.02
CA VAL A 9 -13.79 7.61 6.39
C VAL A 9 -12.36 8.16 6.41
N GLY A 10 -12.17 9.40 6.87
CA GLY A 10 -10.93 10.14 6.75
C GLY A 10 -10.79 10.79 5.38
N ALA A 11 -11.83 11.50 4.95
CA ALA A 11 -11.96 12.03 3.60
C ALA A 11 -10.99 13.16 3.25
N GLY A 12 -10.34 13.81 4.24
CA GLY A 12 -9.52 15.01 4.02
C GLY A 12 -8.07 14.74 3.57
N GLY A 13 -7.55 13.55 3.77
CA GLY A 13 -6.14 13.22 3.51
C GLY A 13 -5.85 12.74 2.08
N ILE A 14 -5.33 11.52 1.97
CA ILE A 14 -5.05 10.86 0.69
C ILE A 14 -6.33 10.67 -0.13
N ALA A 15 -7.46 10.40 0.53
CA ALA A 15 -8.74 10.29 -0.14
C ALA A 15 -9.07 11.55 -0.95
N HIS A 16 -8.98 12.73 -0.34
CA HIS A 16 -9.23 14.01 -1.04
C HIS A 16 -8.28 14.26 -2.20
N ARG A 17 -6.99 13.96 -2.01
CA ARG A 17 -5.98 14.24 -3.04
C ARG A 17 -6.02 13.27 -4.22
N ARG A 18 -6.44 12.02 -4.03
CA ARG A 18 -6.28 10.95 -5.03
C ARG A 18 -7.53 10.14 -5.33
N THR A 19 -8.25 9.66 -4.31
CA THR A 19 -9.33 8.68 -4.49
C THR A 19 -10.66 9.35 -4.80
N LEU A 20 -11.07 10.35 -4.03
CA LEU A 20 -12.34 11.05 -4.23
C LEU A 20 -12.45 11.75 -5.59
N PRO A 21 -11.41 12.43 -6.13
CA PRO A 21 -11.49 13.06 -7.45
C PRO A 21 -11.74 12.09 -8.60
N VAL A 22 -11.42 10.82 -8.42
CA VAL A 22 -11.58 9.79 -9.46
C VAL A 22 -12.71 8.80 -9.19
N MET A 23 -13.42 8.95 -8.08
CA MET A 23 -14.51 8.05 -7.68
C MET A 23 -15.63 7.97 -8.76
N GLY A 24 -15.91 9.06 -9.45
CA GLY A 24 -16.88 9.09 -10.55
C GLY A 24 -16.44 8.30 -11.80
N GLN A 25 -15.20 7.86 -11.91
CA GLN A 25 -14.68 7.03 -13.00
C GLN A 25 -14.76 5.54 -12.68
N VAL A 26 -15.10 5.16 -11.45
CA VAL A 26 -15.22 3.75 -11.02
C VAL A 26 -16.48 3.16 -11.61
N ARG A 27 -16.34 2.23 -12.56
CA ARG A 27 -17.47 1.65 -13.33
C ARG A 27 -18.47 0.84 -12.49
N ASN A 28 -18.02 0.26 -11.38
CA ASN A 28 -18.77 -0.65 -10.53
C ASN A 28 -18.92 -0.14 -9.08
N GLY A 29 -18.83 1.19 -8.90
CA GLY A 29 -18.98 1.83 -7.60
C GLY A 29 -19.53 3.25 -7.68
N SER A 30 -20.14 3.71 -6.59
CA SER A 30 -20.62 5.08 -6.43
C SER A 30 -20.33 5.56 -5.01
N LEU A 31 -20.06 6.85 -4.84
CA LEU A 31 -19.87 7.47 -3.53
C LEU A 31 -21.23 7.81 -2.90
N SER A 32 -21.45 7.42 -1.66
CA SER A 32 -22.68 7.71 -0.90
C SER A 32 -22.45 8.75 0.20
N VAL A 33 -21.34 8.64 0.93
CA VAL A 33 -21.07 9.52 2.06
C VAL A 33 -19.57 9.74 2.26
N VAL A 34 -19.20 10.93 2.70
CA VAL A 34 -17.86 11.24 3.20
C VAL A 34 -17.92 11.55 4.68
N MET A 35 -16.95 11.02 5.43
CA MET A 35 -16.77 11.30 6.86
C MET A 35 -15.38 11.88 7.09
N ASP A 36 -15.33 13.02 7.75
CA ASP A 36 -14.09 13.59 8.30
C ASP A 36 -14.41 14.43 9.52
N VAL A 37 -13.46 14.57 10.43
CA VAL A 37 -13.60 15.44 11.61
C VAL A 37 -13.26 16.90 11.31
N ARG A 38 -12.69 17.17 10.13
CA ARG A 38 -12.36 18.51 9.64
C ARG A 38 -13.13 18.81 8.35
N ASP A 39 -13.98 19.82 8.40
CA ASP A 39 -14.74 20.35 7.25
C ASP A 39 -15.50 19.28 6.41
N PRO A 40 -16.19 18.28 7.02
CA PRO A 40 -16.88 17.24 6.26
C PRO A 40 -17.94 17.81 5.32
N GLU A 41 -18.64 18.88 5.72
CA GLU A 41 -19.64 19.59 4.92
C GLU A 41 -19.05 20.13 3.61
N LYS A 42 -17.86 20.73 3.67
CA LYS A 42 -17.15 21.24 2.48
C LYS A 42 -16.84 20.11 1.51
N LEU A 43 -16.38 18.95 2.03
CA LEU A 43 -16.10 17.77 1.22
C LEU A 43 -17.38 17.18 0.61
N GLY A 44 -18.45 17.04 1.40
CA GLY A 44 -19.73 16.54 0.90
C GLY A 44 -20.31 17.42 -0.22
N LYS A 45 -20.28 18.73 -0.06
CA LYS A 45 -20.70 19.68 -1.09
C LYS A 45 -19.83 19.60 -2.36
N LEU A 46 -18.50 19.45 -2.19
CA LEU A 46 -17.56 19.36 -3.30
C LEU A 46 -17.83 18.12 -4.18
N TYR A 47 -18.14 16.98 -3.55
CA TYR A 47 -18.38 15.71 -4.25
C TYR A 47 -19.86 15.41 -4.49
N GLY A 48 -20.77 16.27 -4.06
CA GLY A 48 -22.22 16.14 -4.27
C GLY A 48 -22.83 14.95 -3.54
N VAL A 49 -22.34 14.65 -2.32
CA VAL A 49 -22.79 13.52 -1.50
C VAL A 49 -23.07 13.93 -0.06
N GLU A 50 -23.73 13.06 0.68
CA GLU A 50 -23.95 13.22 2.11
C GLU A 50 -22.61 13.29 2.87
N TRP A 51 -22.62 13.90 4.03
CA TRP A 51 -21.45 14.08 4.86
C TRP A 51 -21.78 13.95 6.36
N THR A 52 -20.77 13.60 7.14
CA THR A 52 -20.87 13.51 8.61
C THR A 52 -19.48 13.64 9.24
N ASP A 53 -19.44 14.06 10.50
CA ASP A 53 -18.24 14.00 11.37
C ASP A 53 -18.24 12.76 12.28
N SER A 54 -19.29 11.95 12.24
CA SER A 54 -19.49 10.77 13.08
C SER A 54 -19.20 9.47 12.32
N LEU A 55 -18.23 8.70 12.83
CA LEU A 55 -17.92 7.37 12.33
C LEU A 55 -19.15 6.46 12.36
N THR A 56 -19.86 6.43 13.50
CA THR A 56 -21.07 5.62 13.67
C THR A 56 -22.13 5.98 12.64
N ALA A 57 -22.39 7.27 12.43
CA ALA A 57 -23.35 7.72 11.42
C ALA A 57 -22.96 7.28 10.01
N ALA A 58 -21.67 7.34 9.66
CA ALA A 58 -21.19 6.92 8.34
C ALA A 58 -21.36 5.40 8.10
N VAL A 59 -20.95 4.56 9.07
CA VAL A 59 -20.95 3.11 8.88
C VAL A 59 -22.33 2.46 9.08
N SER A 60 -23.26 3.11 9.79
CA SER A 60 -24.62 2.57 10.04
C SER A 60 -25.60 2.80 8.87
N ARG A 61 -25.16 3.46 7.79
CA ARG A 61 -26.05 3.79 6.66
C ARG A 61 -26.41 2.54 5.86
N ASP A 62 -27.68 2.42 5.48
CA ASP A 62 -28.16 1.32 4.62
C ASP A 62 -27.75 1.48 3.15
N ASP A 63 -27.36 2.70 2.75
CA ASP A 63 -26.89 3.02 1.41
C ASP A 63 -25.35 2.98 1.28
N VAL A 64 -24.66 2.33 2.22
CA VAL A 64 -23.22 2.03 2.17
C VAL A 64 -23.02 0.51 2.19
N ASP A 65 -22.31 -0.02 1.21
CA ASP A 65 -21.95 -1.44 1.11
C ASP A 65 -20.49 -1.67 1.54
N ALA A 66 -19.61 -0.70 1.28
CA ALA A 66 -18.18 -0.77 1.61
C ALA A 66 -17.67 0.57 2.12
N VAL A 67 -16.66 0.50 2.97
CA VAL A 67 -15.97 1.68 3.54
C VAL A 67 -14.53 1.71 3.07
N TYR A 68 -14.11 2.84 2.50
CA TYR A 68 -12.70 3.15 2.29
C TYR A 68 -12.19 3.93 3.50
N VAL A 69 -11.31 3.30 4.29
CA VAL A 69 -10.69 3.89 5.47
C VAL A 69 -9.38 4.56 5.05
N ALA A 70 -9.32 5.89 5.13
CA ALA A 70 -8.20 6.73 4.71
C ALA A 70 -7.79 7.75 5.79
N SER A 71 -8.12 7.48 7.02
CA SER A 71 -7.73 8.23 8.21
C SER A 71 -6.23 8.06 8.52
N PRO A 72 -5.65 8.78 9.48
CA PRO A 72 -4.34 8.48 10.00
C PRO A 72 -4.23 7.05 10.57
N VAL A 73 -3.07 6.39 10.40
CA VAL A 73 -2.91 4.95 10.70
C VAL A 73 -3.29 4.56 12.14
N HIS A 74 -3.08 5.43 13.12
CA HIS A 74 -3.46 5.16 14.51
C HIS A 74 -4.98 5.06 14.74
N MET A 75 -5.79 5.47 13.77
CA MET A 75 -7.26 5.37 13.80
C MET A 75 -7.78 4.18 12.97
N HIS A 76 -6.92 3.51 12.18
CA HIS A 76 -7.34 2.44 11.27
C HIS A 76 -8.06 1.32 12.00
N ALA A 77 -7.50 0.85 13.14
CA ALA A 77 -8.10 -0.26 13.89
C ALA A 77 -9.53 0.05 14.35
N GLU A 78 -9.74 1.22 14.96
CA GLU A 78 -11.07 1.66 15.38
C GLU A 78 -12.06 1.72 14.20
N HIS A 79 -11.64 2.37 13.11
CA HIS A 79 -12.51 2.58 11.96
C HIS A 79 -12.85 1.29 11.20
N VAL A 80 -11.86 0.42 11.02
CA VAL A 80 -12.07 -0.89 10.37
C VAL A 80 -12.96 -1.79 11.20
N ILE A 81 -12.74 -1.88 12.51
CA ILE A 81 -13.55 -2.69 13.42
C ILE A 81 -15.00 -2.18 13.47
N ALA A 82 -15.20 -0.86 13.52
CA ALA A 82 -16.54 -0.27 13.50
C ALA A 82 -17.28 -0.57 12.17
N ALA A 83 -16.60 -0.43 11.03
CA ALA A 83 -17.17 -0.75 9.72
C ALA A 83 -17.49 -2.25 9.61
N ALA A 84 -16.59 -3.14 10.04
CA ALA A 84 -16.79 -4.58 10.04
C ALA A 84 -18.02 -4.98 10.88
N LYS A 85 -18.12 -4.49 12.11
CA LYS A 85 -19.27 -4.74 13.01
C LYS A 85 -20.60 -4.24 12.45
N ALA A 86 -20.55 -3.19 11.61
CA ALA A 86 -21.71 -2.69 10.87
C ALA A 86 -22.00 -3.48 9.57
N GLY A 87 -21.28 -4.59 9.33
CA GLY A 87 -21.46 -5.45 8.15
C GLY A 87 -20.92 -4.84 6.85
N LYS A 88 -20.03 -3.83 6.92
CA LYS A 88 -19.46 -3.18 5.74
C LYS A 88 -18.15 -3.82 5.34
N HIS A 89 -17.96 -4.06 4.02
CA HIS A 89 -16.66 -4.45 3.48
C HIS A 89 -15.68 -3.30 3.64
N VAL A 90 -14.38 -3.59 3.81
CA VAL A 90 -13.39 -2.55 4.11
C VAL A 90 -12.19 -2.61 3.17
N LEU A 91 -11.91 -1.49 2.52
CA LEU A 91 -10.64 -1.17 1.89
C LEU A 91 -9.91 -0.19 2.81
N CYS A 92 -8.79 -0.59 3.40
CA CYS A 92 -8.06 0.23 4.37
C CYS A 92 -6.74 0.73 3.80
N GLU A 93 -6.42 2.02 3.98
CA GLU A 93 -5.13 2.59 3.62
C GLU A 93 -3.96 1.88 4.32
N LYS A 94 -2.83 1.99 3.69
CA LYS A 94 -1.56 1.44 4.16
C LYS A 94 -0.79 2.42 5.08
N PRO A 95 0.09 1.92 5.96
CA PRO A 95 0.12 0.53 6.41
C PRO A 95 -1.19 0.18 7.12
N LEU A 96 -1.55 -1.10 7.14
CA LEU A 96 -2.84 -1.55 7.71
C LEU A 96 -3.04 -1.05 9.14
N ALA A 97 -1.99 -1.14 9.96
CA ALA A 97 -1.97 -0.71 11.36
C ALA A 97 -0.58 -0.22 11.75
N ARG A 98 -0.39 0.16 13.02
CA ARG A 98 0.93 0.50 13.60
C ARG A 98 1.71 -0.73 14.03
N THR A 99 1.00 -1.81 14.40
CA THR A 99 1.58 -3.07 14.94
C THR A 99 0.88 -4.28 14.34
N VAL A 100 1.56 -5.43 14.38
CA VAL A 100 0.96 -6.71 14.00
C VAL A 100 -0.27 -7.02 14.87
N SER A 101 -0.22 -6.74 16.16
CA SER A 101 -1.33 -6.96 17.08
C SER A 101 -2.58 -6.16 16.71
N GLU A 102 -2.45 -4.88 16.37
CA GLU A 102 -3.58 -4.06 15.88
C GLU A 102 -4.14 -4.62 14.57
N ALA A 103 -3.28 -4.96 13.62
CA ALA A 103 -3.70 -5.57 12.35
C ALA A 103 -4.44 -6.89 12.58
N GLN A 104 -3.99 -7.71 13.52
CA GLN A 104 -4.63 -8.97 13.86
C GLN A 104 -6.07 -8.75 14.36
N THR A 105 -6.30 -7.78 15.26
CA THR A 105 -7.66 -7.48 15.76
C THR A 105 -8.59 -6.98 14.64
N MET A 106 -8.06 -6.22 13.68
CA MET A 106 -8.81 -5.75 12.51
C MET A 106 -9.24 -6.92 11.62
N VAL A 107 -8.31 -7.84 11.35
CA VAL A 107 -8.56 -9.02 10.52
C VAL A 107 -9.58 -9.94 11.20
N GLU A 108 -9.44 -10.20 12.50
CA GLU A 108 -10.37 -11.00 13.28
C GLU A 108 -11.79 -10.42 13.24
N ALA A 109 -11.95 -9.12 13.47
CA ALA A 109 -13.24 -8.46 13.41
C ALA A 109 -13.91 -8.59 12.01
N CYS A 110 -13.13 -8.52 10.93
CA CYS A 110 -13.64 -8.71 9.58
C CYS A 110 -14.03 -10.18 9.30
N VAL A 111 -13.24 -11.14 9.79
CA VAL A 111 -13.55 -12.57 9.69
C VAL A 111 -14.84 -12.90 10.46
N GLU A 112 -14.96 -12.45 11.70
CA GLU A 112 -16.15 -12.65 12.55
C GLU A 112 -17.41 -12.04 11.94
N SER A 113 -17.27 -10.86 11.31
CA SER A 113 -18.40 -10.17 10.64
C SER A 113 -18.71 -10.70 9.25
N GLY A 114 -17.89 -11.61 8.69
CA GLY A 114 -18.06 -12.14 7.34
C GLY A 114 -17.92 -11.10 6.24
N VAL A 115 -17.12 -10.05 6.45
CA VAL A 115 -16.88 -8.98 5.48
C VAL A 115 -15.49 -9.11 4.84
N LEU A 116 -15.30 -8.53 3.65
CA LEU A 116 -14.00 -8.46 3.01
C LEU A 116 -13.17 -7.34 3.65
N LEU A 117 -11.90 -7.62 3.96
CA LEU A 117 -10.86 -6.63 4.24
C LEU A 117 -9.76 -6.75 3.19
N ARG A 118 -9.35 -5.61 2.63
CA ARG A 118 -8.14 -5.50 1.79
C ARG A 118 -7.36 -4.24 2.15
N GLU A 119 -6.06 -4.30 1.97
CA GLU A 119 -5.17 -3.16 2.08
C GLU A 119 -5.12 -2.39 0.75
N ALA A 120 -5.04 -1.06 0.85
CA ALA A 120 -5.03 -0.16 -0.30
C ALA A 120 -3.61 0.02 -0.88
N TYR A 121 -3.01 -1.06 -1.38
CA TYR A 121 -1.73 -1.02 -2.10
C TYR A 121 -1.96 -0.69 -3.59
N MET A 122 -2.17 0.60 -3.88
CA MET A 122 -2.49 1.08 -5.22
C MET A 122 -1.43 0.71 -6.28
N LEU A 123 -0.15 0.57 -5.89
CA LEU A 123 0.93 0.21 -6.82
C LEU A 123 0.74 -1.16 -7.47
N ARG A 124 0.02 -2.08 -6.85
CA ARG A 124 -0.38 -3.35 -7.47
C ARG A 124 -1.19 -3.14 -8.75
N HIS A 125 -1.85 -2.00 -8.88
CA HIS A 125 -2.71 -1.64 -10.01
C HIS A 125 -2.05 -0.68 -11.00
N HIS A 126 -0.78 -0.30 -10.79
CA HIS A 126 -0.02 0.50 -11.73
C HIS A 126 0.32 -0.30 -12.99
N GLY A 127 0.09 0.28 -14.19
CA GLY A 127 0.30 -0.41 -15.46
C GLY A 127 1.71 -0.97 -15.65
N ALA A 128 2.73 -0.19 -15.22
CA ALA A 128 4.12 -0.63 -15.23
C ALA A 128 4.35 -1.91 -14.41
N HIS A 129 3.81 -1.97 -13.21
CA HIS A 129 4.00 -3.13 -12.32
C HIS A 129 3.22 -4.36 -12.82
N GLN A 130 2.08 -4.15 -13.47
CA GLN A 130 1.32 -5.23 -14.07
C GLN A 130 2.06 -5.85 -15.27
N VAL A 131 2.65 -5.03 -16.15
CA VAL A 131 3.44 -5.55 -17.27
C VAL A 131 4.74 -6.20 -16.80
N MET A 132 5.40 -5.70 -15.75
CA MET A 132 6.54 -6.36 -15.12
C MET A 132 6.15 -7.73 -14.58
N ARG A 133 5.06 -7.83 -13.82
CA ARG A 133 4.53 -9.09 -13.30
C ARG A 133 4.24 -10.08 -14.44
N GLN A 134 3.56 -9.63 -15.49
CA GLN A 134 3.29 -10.47 -16.65
C GLN A 134 4.58 -10.98 -17.31
N SER A 135 5.57 -10.12 -17.53
CA SER A 135 6.85 -10.49 -18.12
C SER A 135 7.59 -11.51 -17.27
N ILE A 136 7.61 -11.35 -15.95
CA ILE A 136 8.22 -12.30 -15.01
C ILE A 136 7.50 -13.66 -15.07
N THR A 137 6.16 -13.65 -15.02
CA THR A 137 5.34 -14.87 -15.07
C THR A 137 5.53 -15.63 -16.39
N GLN A 138 5.73 -14.91 -17.49
CA GLN A 138 6.02 -15.48 -18.82
C GLN A 138 7.48 -15.96 -18.97
N GLY A 139 8.33 -15.79 -17.96
CA GLY A 139 9.73 -16.20 -17.98
C GLY A 139 10.62 -15.32 -18.85
N THR A 140 10.22 -14.09 -19.20
CA THR A 140 10.95 -13.20 -20.12
C THR A 140 12.38 -12.91 -19.66
N ILE A 141 12.62 -12.84 -18.33
CA ILE A 141 13.94 -12.61 -17.74
C ILE A 141 14.55 -13.87 -17.12
N GLY A 142 13.94 -15.05 -17.34
CA GLY A 142 14.37 -16.30 -16.72
C GLY A 142 14.05 -16.36 -15.22
N LYS A 143 14.81 -17.17 -14.47
CA LYS A 143 14.66 -17.29 -13.01
C LYS A 143 15.09 -15.98 -12.34
N VAL A 144 14.25 -15.39 -11.51
CA VAL A 144 14.63 -14.20 -10.72
C VAL A 144 15.75 -14.57 -9.74
N ILE A 145 16.80 -13.74 -9.70
CA ILE A 145 18.00 -13.92 -8.88
C ILE A 145 18.08 -12.83 -7.82
N PHE A 146 17.81 -11.57 -8.22
CA PHE A 146 17.95 -10.41 -7.35
C PHE A 146 16.89 -9.37 -7.65
N ALA A 147 16.40 -8.70 -6.61
CA ALA A 147 15.43 -7.62 -6.71
C ALA A 147 15.85 -6.42 -5.85
N GLN A 148 15.61 -5.21 -6.35
CA GLN A 148 15.99 -3.99 -5.66
C GLN A 148 14.90 -2.94 -5.77
N VAL A 149 14.62 -2.26 -4.64
CA VAL A 149 13.75 -1.08 -4.58
C VAL A 149 14.48 0.05 -3.90
N HIS A 150 14.43 1.23 -4.52
CA HIS A 150 14.79 2.50 -3.92
C HIS A 150 13.59 3.43 -3.94
N TRP A 151 13.24 3.98 -2.76
CA TRP A 151 12.17 4.98 -2.69
C TRP A 151 12.57 6.10 -1.75
N ALA A 152 12.85 7.26 -2.31
CA ALA A 152 13.29 8.44 -1.60
C ALA A 152 12.45 9.67 -1.96
N PHE A 153 12.22 10.53 -1.01
CA PHE A 153 11.75 11.90 -1.20
C PHE A 153 12.03 12.74 0.05
N GLN A 154 12.09 14.05 -0.12
CA GLN A 154 12.26 14.96 1.02
C GLN A 154 10.97 15.05 1.83
N TYR A 155 11.06 14.73 3.12
CA TYR A 155 9.96 14.86 4.06
C TYR A 155 10.40 15.63 5.30
N PRO A 156 10.50 16.98 5.19
CA PRO A 156 10.97 17.82 6.28
C PRO A 156 10.00 17.81 7.46
N LYS A 157 10.50 18.23 8.64
CA LYS A 157 9.68 18.37 9.83
C LYS A 157 8.49 19.30 9.55
N ALA A 158 7.30 18.83 9.92
CA ALA A 158 6.06 19.57 9.79
C ALA A 158 5.23 19.47 11.07
N GLU A 159 4.77 20.61 11.57
CA GLU A 159 3.91 20.66 12.76
C GLU A 159 2.62 19.88 12.51
N GLY A 160 2.20 19.08 13.50
CA GLY A 160 0.98 18.26 13.42
C GLY A 160 1.08 17.04 12.48
N SER A 161 2.25 16.76 11.92
CA SER A 161 2.45 15.56 11.09
C SER A 161 2.48 14.30 11.95
N TRP A 162 1.38 13.57 11.96
CA TRP A 162 1.24 12.32 12.71
C TRP A 162 2.26 11.23 12.29
N ARG A 163 2.71 11.27 11.02
CA ARG A 163 3.73 10.33 10.50
C ARG A 163 5.10 10.52 11.16
N GLN A 164 5.36 11.70 11.70
CA GLN A 164 6.64 12.03 12.38
C GLN A 164 6.59 11.75 13.88
N VAL A 165 5.48 11.19 14.38
CA VAL A 165 5.28 10.82 15.78
C VAL A 165 5.24 9.29 15.89
N PRO A 166 6.20 8.62 16.57
CA PRO A 166 6.30 7.15 16.60
C PRO A 166 5.01 6.47 17.03
N GLY A 167 4.37 6.96 18.09
CA GLY A 167 3.10 6.42 18.62
C GLY A 167 1.88 6.62 17.71
N LEU A 168 1.95 7.49 16.70
CA LEU A 168 0.86 7.76 15.75
C LEU A 168 1.15 7.17 14.37
N GLY A 169 2.41 7.22 13.90
CA GLY A 169 2.81 6.79 12.56
C GLY A 169 3.20 5.32 12.46
N GLY A 170 3.62 4.72 13.57
CA GLY A 170 4.15 3.35 13.60
C GLY A 170 5.59 3.25 13.08
N GLY A 171 6.18 4.34 12.61
CA GLY A 171 7.55 4.43 12.07
C GLY A 171 7.69 5.58 11.10
N GLY A 172 8.87 5.68 10.45
CA GLY A 172 9.22 6.73 9.51
C GLY A 172 9.16 6.29 8.03
N SER A 173 10.28 6.45 7.32
CA SER A 173 10.38 6.12 5.88
C SER A 173 10.09 4.65 5.62
N LEU A 174 10.56 3.75 6.50
CA LEU A 174 10.30 2.33 6.37
C LEU A 174 8.81 2.00 6.50
N ALA A 175 8.11 2.56 7.47
CA ALA A 175 6.68 2.33 7.65
C ALA A 175 5.85 2.90 6.50
N ASP A 176 6.15 4.13 6.03
CA ASP A 176 5.33 4.83 5.03
C ASP A 176 5.54 4.30 3.60
N VAL A 177 6.78 4.11 3.16
CA VAL A 177 7.09 3.65 1.78
C VAL A 177 7.70 2.25 1.72
N GLY A 178 8.31 1.77 2.81
CA GLY A 178 8.79 0.38 2.89
C GLY A 178 7.66 -0.64 2.81
N CYS A 179 6.49 -0.36 3.39
CA CYS A 179 5.32 -1.22 3.27
C CYS A 179 4.92 -1.45 1.79
N HIS A 180 4.92 -0.42 0.98
CA HIS A 180 4.70 -0.55 -0.47
C HIS A 180 5.81 -1.36 -1.16
N SER A 181 7.08 -1.14 -0.73
CA SER A 181 8.23 -1.84 -1.30
C SER A 181 8.17 -3.34 -1.04
N PHE A 182 7.79 -3.75 0.17
CA PHE A 182 7.56 -5.16 0.49
C PHE A 182 6.39 -5.74 -0.30
N ASP A 183 5.27 -5.05 -0.33
CA ASP A 183 4.08 -5.48 -1.06
C ASP A 183 4.35 -5.69 -2.55
N ILE A 184 5.02 -4.75 -3.21
CA ILE A 184 5.30 -4.84 -4.64
C ILE A 184 6.33 -5.92 -4.95
N LEU A 185 7.33 -6.12 -4.08
CA LEU A 185 8.32 -7.18 -4.24
C LEU A 185 7.69 -8.57 -4.05
N GLU A 186 6.79 -8.76 -3.09
CA GLU A 186 6.03 -10.01 -2.97
C GLU A 186 5.16 -10.29 -4.20
N MET A 187 4.56 -9.25 -4.79
CA MET A 187 3.78 -9.39 -6.01
C MET A 187 4.64 -9.79 -7.22
N LEU A 188 5.87 -9.27 -7.34
CA LEU A 188 6.74 -9.47 -8.50
C LEU A 188 7.64 -10.70 -8.39
N VAL A 189 8.14 -10.99 -7.19
CA VAL A 189 9.18 -12.02 -6.97
C VAL A 189 8.63 -13.24 -6.23
N GLY A 190 7.72 -13.02 -5.30
CA GLY A 190 7.15 -14.05 -4.42
C GLY A 190 7.40 -13.76 -2.94
N PRO A 191 7.01 -14.68 -2.05
CA PRO A 191 7.05 -14.45 -0.61
C PRO A 191 8.47 -14.22 -0.09
N ILE A 192 8.62 -13.22 0.79
CA ILE A 192 9.84 -12.94 1.53
C ILE A 192 9.92 -13.92 2.70
N ALA A 193 11.01 -14.70 2.79
CA ALA A 193 11.23 -15.70 3.83
C ALA A 193 11.88 -15.10 5.08
N ARG A 194 12.88 -14.22 4.89
CA ARG A 194 13.57 -13.55 6.01
C ARG A 194 14.18 -12.22 5.57
N LEU A 195 14.43 -11.37 6.55
CA LEU A 195 15.02 -10.05 6.32
C LEU A 195 15.99 -9.65 7.43
N ALA A 196 16.88 -8.71 7.08
CA ALA A 196 17.69 -7.96 8.04
C ALA A 196 17.68 -6.48 7.67
N ALA A 197 17.68 -5.58 8.66
CA ALA A 197 17.52 -4.16 8.44
C ALA A 197 18.46 -3.31 9.28
N VAL A 198 18.72 -2.10 8.77
CA VAL A 198 19.29 -0.98 9.51
C VAL A 198 18.39 0.23 9.31
N THR A 199 18.06 0.93 10.37
CA THR A 199 17.28 2.18 10.35
C THR A 199 18.04 3.30 11.04
N GLY A 200 17.80 4.53 10.64
CA GLY A 200 18.42 5.69 11.27
C GLY A 200 17.62 6.97 11.04
N THR A 201 17.93 7.98 11.85
CA THR A 201 17.49 9.37 11.67
C THR A 201 18.76 10.19 11.51
N LEU A 202 19.15 10.47 10.28
CA LEU A 202 20.46 11.02 9.95
C LEU A 202 20.45 12.52 9.66
N VAL A 203 19.34 13.01 9.12
CA VAL A 203 19.21 14.39 8.61
C VAL A 203 18.05 15.13 9.25
N GLN A 204 16.90 14.45 9.39
CA GLN A 204 15.66 15.08 9.85
C GLN A 204 15.64 15.25 11.36
N ASP A 205 14.96 16.29 11.85
CA ASP A 205 14.79 16.57 13.28
C ASP A 205 13.40 16.10 13.77
N TYR A 206 13.20 14.77 13.73
CA TYR A 206 12.02 14.09 14.31
C TYR A 206 12.38 12.64 14.71
N PRO A 207 11.62 12.01 15.64
CA PRO A 207 12.04 10.78 16.31
C PRO A 207 11.74 9.47 15.55
N VAL A 208 11.37 9.52 14.26
CA VAL A 208 11.19 8.33 13.42
C VAL A 208 12.31 8.23 12.38
N ASP A 209 12.50 7.06 11.79
CA ASP A 209 13.54 6.84 10.78
C ASP A 209 13.34 7.72 9.54
N ASP A 210 14.39 8.41 9.13
CA ASP A 210 14.44 9.12 7.86
C ASP A 210 15.16 8.34 6.76
N ILE A 211 15.80 7.21 7.14
CA ILE A 211 16.40 6.25 6.21
C ILE A 211 16.31 4.83 6.77
N ALA A 212 16.06 3.87 5.89
CA ALA A 212 16.17 2.45 6.20
C ALA A 212 16.76 1.69 5.01
N SER A 213 17.57 0.67 5.33
CA SER A 213 18.08 -0.30 4.35
C SER A 213 17.76 -1.71 4.84
N VAL A 214 17.15 -2.51 3.96
CA VAL A 214 16.69 -3.87 4.28
C VAL A 214 17.27 -4.85 3.29
N LEU A 215 17.88 -5.93 3.77
CA LEU A 215 18.25 -7.12 3.00
C LEU A 215 17.10 -8.12 3.05
N LEU A 216 16.83 -8.76 1.93
CA LEU A 216 15.73 -9.72 1.77
C LEU A 216 16.25 -11.06 1.24
N GLU A 217 15.64 -12.14 1.69
CA GLU A 217 15.73 -13.45 1.08
C GLU A 217 14.30 -13.95 0.80
N PHE A 218 14.04 -14.35 -0.44
CA PHE A 218 12.74 -14.85 -0.87
C PHE A 218 12.68 -16.37 -0.74
N GLU A 219 11.50 -16.95 -0.53
CA GLU A 219 11.29 -18.39 -0.45
C GLU A 219 11.83 -19.13 -1.71
N GLY A 220 11.74 -18.49 -2.88
CA GLY A 220 12.30 -19.00 -4.15
C GLY A 220 13.84 -18.97 -4.26
N GLY A 221 14.53 -18.48 -3.22
CA GLY A 221 15.99 -18.37 -3.14
C GLY A 221 16.57 -17.10 -3.79
N ALA A 222 15.75 -16.23 -4.37
CA ALA A 222 16.19 -14.91 -4.80
C ALA A 222 16.58 -14.05 -3.60
N GLN A 223 17.46 -13.08 -3.81
CA GLN A 223 17.84 -12.08 -2.82
C GLN A 223 17.29 -10.71 -3.20
N GLY A 224 17.24 -9.77 -2.26
CA GLY A 224 16.82 -8.43 -2.57
C GLY A 224 17.26 -7.38 -1.58
N THR A 225 17.05 -6.12 -1.96
CA THR A 225 17.27 -4.96 -1.10
C THR A 225 16.15 -3.95 -1.24
N VAL A 226 15.80 -3.33 -0.11
CA VAL A 226 14.91 -2.16 -0.07
C VAL A 226 15.64 -1.03 0.61
N THR A 227 15.66 0.16 -0.01
CA THR A 227 16.13 1.39 0.63
C THR A 227 15.01 2.42 0.58
N THR A 228 14.65 2.94 1.74
CA THR A 228 13.66 4.02 1.89
C THR A 228 14.30 5.25 2.48
N SER A 229 13.94 6.46 2.03
CA SER A 229 14.49 7.68 2.59
C SER A 229 13.51 8.86 2.55
N PHE A 230 13.48 9.59 3.66
CA PHE A 230 12.82 10.89 3.82
C PHE A 230 13.82 12.07 3.82
N CYS A 231 15.10 11.78 3.61
CA CYS A 231 16.18 12.78 3.67
C CYS A 231 16.96 12.95 2.35
N VAL A 232 16.68 12.12 1.33
CA VAL A 232 17.23 12.25 -0.02
C VAL A 232 16.11 12.63 -1.00
N SER A 233 16.36 13.64 -1.85
CA SER A 233 15.39 14.05 -2.87
C SER A 233 15.20 12.95 -3.93
N ASP A 234 13.97 12.79 -4.42
CA ASP A 234 13.63 11.97 -5.58
C ASP A 234 14.33 12.40 -6.88
N GLN A 235 14.77 13.65 -6.99
CA GLN A 235 15.60 14.13 -8.09
C GLN A 235 17.03 13.57 -8.05
N ILE A 236 17.57 13.30 -6.84
CA ILE A 236 18.91 12.73 -6.64
C ILE A 236 18.86 11.21 -6.63
N MET A 237 17.82 10.64 -6.03
CA MET A 237 17.58 9.20 -5.93
C MET A 237 16.17 8.88 -6.45
N PRO A 238 15.99 8.79 -7.78
CA PRO A 238 14.68 8.52 -8.37
C PRO A 238 14.10 7.20 -7.87
N PRO A 239 12.81 7.17 -7.52
CA PRO A 239 12.14 5.94 -7.10
C PRO A 239 12.24 4.87 -8.19
N SER A 240 12.73 3.69 -7.85
CA SER A 240 13.01 2.64 -8.83
C SER A 240 12.80 1.22 -8.30
N ILE A 241 12.43 0.34 -9.24
CA ILE A 241 12.37 -1.11 -9.05
C ILE A 241 13.25 -1.76 -10.11
N SER A 242 14.16 -2.63 -9.69
CA SER A 242 15.00 -3.43 -10.59
C SER A 242 14.84 -4.90 -10.25
N ILE A 243 14.45 -5.72 -11.23
CA ILE A 243 14.33 -7.17 -11.09
C ILE A 243 15.30 -7.83 -12.07
N TYR A 244 16.25 -8.59 -11.56
CA TYR A 244 17.30 -9.27 -12.31
C TYR A 244 17.03 -10.76 -12.32
N GLY A 245 17.02 -11.34 -13.51
CA GLY A 245 16.85 -12.76 -13.75
C GLY A 245 18.05 -13.36 -14.51
N SER A 246 18.05 -14.68 -14.69
CA SER A 246 19.10 -15.41 -15.38
C SER A 246 19.17 -15.15 -16.89
N GLY A 247 18.14 -14.56 -17.48
CA GLY A 247 18.03 -14.25 -18.92
C GLY A 247 17.82 -12.77 -19.22
N GLY A 248 17.87 -11.89 -18.21
CA GLY A 248 17.68 -10.45 -18.41
C GLY A 248 17.25 -9.72 -17.15
N ALA A 249 16.84 -8.46 -17.31
CA ALA A 249 16.35 -7.63 -16.21
C ALA A 249 15.17 -6.76 -16.64
N LEU A 250 14.33 -6.42 -15.68
CA LEU A 250 13.28 -5.39 -15.78
C LEU A 250 13.65 -4.24 -14.85
N LEU A 251 13.79 -3.05 -15.43
CA LEU A 251 14.17 -1.82 -14.72
C LEU A 251 13.03 -0.83 -14.83
N ALA A 252 12.45 -0.42 -13.72
CA ALA A 252 11.40 0.58 -13.68
C ALA A 252 11.88 1.82 -12.87
N VAL A 253 11.68 3.00 -13.42
CA VAL A 253 12.06 4.27 -12.81
C VAL A 253 10.85 5.19 -12.78
N ASN A 254 10.68 5.93 -11.68
CA ASN A 254 9.56 6.84 -11.43
C ASN A 254 8.16 6.17 -11.43
N THR A 255 8.09 4.84 -11.23
CA THR A 255 6.83 4.09 -11.14
C THR A 255 6.33 3.92 -9.71
N LEU A 256 7.17 4.24 -8.70
CA LEU A 256 6.82 4.24 -7.27
C LEU A 256 6.30 5.62 -6.86
N THR A 257 5.25 6.08 -7.50
CA THR A 257 4.65 7.40 -7.28
C THR A 257 3.14 7.29 -7.11
N GLN A 258 2.47 8.43 -6.95
CA GLN A 258 1.00 8.53 -6.97
C GLN A 258 0.47 8.89 -8.36
N LEU A 259 1.30 8.84 -9.39
CA LEU A 259 0.99 9.10 -10.78
C LEU A 259 0.99 7.80 -11.59
N THR A 260 0.58 7.87 -12.84
CA THR A 260 0.41 6.69 -13.71
C THR A 260 1.55 6.51 -14.72
N ASP A 261 2.51 7.43 -14.70
CA ASP A 261 3.67 7.50 -15.57
C ASP A 261 4.89 6.77 -14.99
N GLY A 262 6.01 6.87 -15.70
CA GLY A 262 7.28 6.25 -15.38
C GLY A 262 7.75 5.30 -16.48
N ASP A 263 9.02 4.92 -16.44
CA ASP A 263 9.68 4.16 -17.48
C ASP A 263 9.88 2.71 -17.06
N VAL A 264 9.66 1.77 -18.00
CA VAL A 264 10.01 0.36 -17.82
C VAL A 264 10.93 -0.05 -18.96
N THR A 265 12.10 -0.57 -18.63
CA THR A 265 13.08 -1.09 -19.59
C THR A 265 13.30 -2.59 -19.37
N LEU A 266 13.17 -3.38 -20.42
CA LEU A 266 13.66 -4.75 -20.48
C LEU A 266 15.11 -4.74 -20.99
N VAL A 267 15.99 -5.39 -20.26
CA VAL A 267 17.37 -5.69 -20.67
C VAL A 267 17.48 -7.19 -20.92
N SER A 268 17.88 -7.59 -22.10
CA SER A 268 17.94 -9.01 -22.49
C SER A 268 19.37 -9.53 -22.53
N GLU A 269 19.58 -10.78 -22.13
CA GLU A 269 20.81 -11.52 -22.29
C GLU A 269 20.69 -12.53 -23.48
N PRO A 270 21.80 -12.83 -24.19
CA PRO A 270 23.12 -12.18 -24.12
C PRO A 270 23.16 -10.82 -24.83
N GLY A 271 24.07 -9.95 -24.41
CA GLY A 271 24.41 -8.73 -25.12
C GLY A 271 23.80 -7.44 -24.54
N GLY A 272 22.96 -7.52 -23.52
CA GLY A 272 22.45 -6.35 -22.79
C GLY A 272 21.58 -5.40 -23.63
N ALA A 273 20.91 -5.89 -24.67
CA ALA A 273 20.01 -5.08 -25.50
C ALA A 273 18.87 -4.51 -24.65
N ARG A 274 18.68 -3.20 -24.76
CA ARG A 274 17.64 -2.46 -24.00
C ARG A 274 16.44 -2.17 -24.86
N ARG A 275 15.25 -2.43 -24.34
CA ARG A 275 13.97 -2.14 -24.99
C ARG A 275 13.01 -1.54 -23.98
N GLU A 276 12.38 -0.43 -24.37
CA GLU A 276 11.24 0.13 -23.65
C GLU A 276 10.10 -0.89 -23.61
N VAL A 277 9.48 -1.06 -22.44
CA VAL A 277 8.29 -1.87 -22.25
C VAL A 277 7.09 -0.95 -22.09
N ARG A 278 6.25 -0.91 -23.11
CA ARG A 278 5.04 -0.09 -23.08
C ARG A 278 3.97 -0.75 -22.22
N TYR A 279 3.23 0.06 -21.50
CA TYR A 279 2.08 -0.36 -20.71
C TYR A 279 0.93 0.63 -20.85
N THR A 280 -0.27 0.22 -20.47
CA THR A 280 -1.43 1.12 -20.47
C THR A 280 -1.42 1.94 -19.21
N GLU A 281 -1.34 3.25 -19.36
CA GLU A 281 -1.54 4.18 -18.26
C GLU A 281 -3.00 4.18 -17.82
N GLN A 282 -3.26 3.68 -16.64
CA GLN A 282 -4.59 3.64 -16.03
C GLN A 282 -4.49 4.14 -14.61
N ASN A 283 -5.48 4.93 -14.19
CA ASN A 283 -5.51 5.42 -12.83
C ASN A 283 -5.57 4.25 -11.83
N MET A 284 -4.49 4.07 -11.07
CA MET A 284 -4.34 2.94 -10.15
C MET A 284 -5.35 2.97 -8.99
N TYR A 285 -5.82 4.16 -8.58
CA TYR A 285 -6.85 4.28 -7.56
C TYR A 285 -8.22 3.83 -8.08
N VAL A 286 -8.56 4.17 -9.33
CA VAL A 286 -9.77 3.65 -9.99
C VAL A 286 -9.71 2.12 -10.07
N ARG A 287 -8.59 1.58 -10.56
CA ARG A 287 -8.41 0.13 -10.70
C ARG A 287 -8.46 -0.62 -9.37
N GLN A 288 -7.88 -0.02 -8.31
CA GLN A 288 -7.95 -0.57 -6.95
C GLN A 288 -9.39 -0.65 -6.45
N LEU A 289 -10.18 0.42 -6.60
CA LEU A 289 -11.57 0.45 -6.18
C LEU A 289 -12.41 -0.55 -7.00
N GLU A 290 -12.21 -0.61 -8.32
CA GLU A 290 -12.87 -1.57 -9.19
C GLU A 290 -12.55 -3.02 -8.81
N ALA A 291 -11.27 -3.34 -8.58
CA ALA A 291 -10.85 -4.68 -8.20
C ALA A 291 -11.40 -5.09 -6.82
N PHE A 292 -11.54 -4.14 -5.90
CA PHE A 292 -12.19 -4.40 -4.62
C PHE A 292 -13.69 -4.64 -4.80
N ALA A 293 -14.37 -3.81 -5.57
CA ALA A 293 -15.80 -3.94 -5.84
C ALA A 293 -16.13 -5.26 -6.57
N ASP A 294 -15.30 -5.67 -7.54
CA ASP A 294 -15.42 -6.97 -8.21
C ASP A 294 -15.27 -8.15 -7.25
N ALA A 295 -14.32 -8.06 -6.29
CA ALA A 295 -14.13 -9.08 -5.26
C ALA A 295 -15.34 -9.18 -4.30
N VAL A 296 -15.88 -8.05 -3.87
CA VAL A 296 -17.12 -8.04 -3.07
C VAL A 296 -18.29 -8.69 -3.85
N ALA A 297 -18.45 -8.30 -5.11
CA ALA A 297 -19.51 -8.78 -5.98
C ALA A 297 -19.39 -10.29 -6.30
N SER A 298 -18.17 -10.83 -6.33
CA SER A 298 -17.91 -12.28 -6.46
C SER A 298 -18.16 -13.08 -5.19
N GLY A 299 -18.52 -12.41 -4.09
CA GLY A 299 -18.75 -13.05 -2.79
C GLY A 299 -17.49 -13.28 -1.97
N GLU A 300 -16.36 -12.64 -2.32
CA GLU A 300 -15.14 -12.79 -1.54
C GLU A 300 -15.31 -12.18 -0.14
N ARG A 301 -14.76 -12.87 0.87
CA ARG A 301 -14.81 -12.48 2.28
C ARG A 301 -13.44 -12.71 2.92
N ALA A 302 -13.19 -12.03 4.03
CA ALA A 302 -12.10 -12.39 4.92
C ALA A 302 -12.35 -13.78 5.50
N THR A 303 -11.33 -14.61 5.43
CA THR A 303 -11.37 -15.97 5.99
C THR A 303 -10.09 -16.22 6.79
N PRO A 304 -10.08 -17.13 7.78
CA PRO A 304 -8.88 -17.45 8.54
C PRO A 304 -7.66 -17.79 7.66
N ASP A 305 -7.88 -18.51 6.55
CA ASP A 305 -6.81 -18.90 5.63
C ASP A 305 -6.18 -17.69 4.90
N LYS A 306 -6.99 -16.67 4.59
CA LYS A 306 -6.52 -15.44 3.95
C LYS A 306 -5.97 -14.41 4.93
N ALA A 307 -6.31 -14.55 6.21
CA ALA A 307 -5.88 -13.64 7.28
C ALA A 307 -4.35 -13.52 7.37
N ALA A 308 -3.65 -14.64 7.27
CA ALA A 308 -2.19 -14.67 7.31
C ALA A 308 -1.56 -13.79 6.21
N GLY A 309 -2.16 -13.75 5.02
CA GLY A 309 -1.71 -12.92 3.90
C GLY A 309 -1.83 -11.42 4.19
N LEU A 310 -2.91 -10.99 4.84
CA LEU A 310 -3.12 -9.58 5.23
C LEU A 310 -2.13 -9.10 6.29
N LEU A 311 -1.51 -10.02 7.05
CA LEU A 311 -0.56 -9.66 8.10
C LEU A 311 0.89 -9.65 7.62
N ARG A 312 1.18 -10.12 6.40
CA ARG A 312 2.56 -10.30 5.93
C ARG A 312 3.36 -9.00 5.92
N VAL A 313 2.82 -7.93 5.32
CA VAL A 313 3.53 -6.65 5.28
C VAL A 313 3.73 -6.09 6.69
N MET A 314 2.75 -6.22 7.58
CA MET A 314 2.91 -5.79 8.97
C MET A 314 4.00 -6.58 9.70
N ARG A 315 4.09 -7.91 9.49
CA ARG A 315 5.18 -8.73 10.05
C ARG A 315 6.54 -8.34 9.49
N MET A 316 6.64 -8.02 8.20
CA MET A 316 7.87 -7.53 7.59
C MET A 316 8.31 -6.19 8.18
N LEU A 317 7.37 -5.24 8.36
CA LEU A 317 7.67 -3.95 8.99
C LEU A 317 8.15 -4.12 10.44
N GLU A 318 7.39 -4.84 11.26
CA GLU A 318 7.75 -5.10 12.66
C GLU A 318 9.07 -5.87 12.76
N GLY A 319 9.26 -6.89 11.91
CA GLY A 319 10.49 -7.67 11.81
C GLY A 319 11.69 -6.82 11.40
N ALA A 320 11.53 -5.87 10.50
CA ALA A 320 12.60 -4.98 10.09
C ALA A 320 13.02 -4.02 11.23
N TYR A 321 12.08 -3.48 12.01
CA TYR A 321 12.42 -2.68 13.20
C TYR A 321 13.08 -3.52 14.30
N ILE A 322 12.63 -4.76 14.52
CA ILE A 322 13.27 -5.71 15.45
C ILE A 322 14.69 -6.02 14.96
N SER A 323 14.86 -6.34 13.69
CA SER A 323 16.18 -6.60 13.09
C SER A 323 17.13 -5.44 13.25
N ALA A 324 16.69 -4.22 12.99
CA ALA A 324 17.49 -3.01 13.10
C ALA A 324 17.94 -2.74 14.56
N ARG A 325 17.08 -3.06 15.54
CA ARG A 325 17.38 -2.92 16.96
C ARG A 325 18.36 -3.98 17.46
N ASP A 326 18.14 -5.24 17.07
CA ASP A 326 18.79 -6.42 17.66
C ASP A 326 19.98 -6.93 16.82
N GLY A 327 20.16 -6.45 15.58
CA GLY A 327 21.25 -6.83 14.68
C GLY A 327 21.16 -8.25 14.16
N VAL A 328 19.94 -8.80 13.99
CA VAL A 328 19.71 -10.20 13.59
C VAL A 328 18.79 -10.33 12.36
N PHE A 329 18.87 -11.45 11.66
CA PHE A 329 17.86 -11.80 10.67
C PHE A 329 16.55 -12.24 11.33
N ILE A 330 15.43 -11.81 10.76
CA ILE A 330 14.07 -12.17 11.19
C ILE A 330 13.40 -13.03 10.11
N THR A 331 12.86 -14.16 10.50
CA THR A 331 11.99 -15.02 9.66
C THR A 331 10.57 -14.45 9.65
N ILE A 332 9.94 -14.40 8.46
CA ILE A 332 8.61 -13.80 8.22
C ILE A 332 7.50 -14.85 8.23
#